data_8881ac33ba94cb15ea6e54fa36ae07ef
#
_entry.id   8881ac33ba94cb15ea6e54fa36ae07ef
#
_cell.length_a   1.000
_cell.length_b   1.000
_cell.length_c   1.000
_cell.angle_alpha   90.00
_cell.angle_beta   90.00
_cell.angle_gamma   90.00
#
_symmetry.space_group_name_H-M   'P 1'
#
loop_
_entity.id
_entity.type
_entity.pdbx_description
1 polymer ?
#
loop_
_entity_poly.entity_id
_entity_poly.type
_entity_poly.pdbx_seq_one_letter_code
_entity_poly.pdbx_strand_id
1 'polypeptide(L)'
;STGNPVIVKAHSNAVLPAAITVRTIRAVLAENGVDPNLVSLCVATQRTVTQALATHAAVKSIDFTGSNVFGQWLIENARQAQVYAELAGVNNIVIDSTDAYKAMLGNLAFTLSLFSGQMCTTTQVVVVPAGGIDTDEGHKTYDEFCADLAKAVERFLSKPEVAHAVLGAIQSDATIERIDI
;
A
#
# COMPACT_ATOMS: atom_id res chain seq x y z
N SER A 1 23.67 3.59 -5.26
CA SER A 1 23.69 3.29 -3.83
C SER A 1 24.66 4.24 -3.12
N THR A 2 24.35 4.57 -1.88
CA THR A 2 25.06 5.57 -1.08
C THR A 2 26.18 4.94 -0.24
N GLY A 3 26.34 3.60 -0.24
CA GLY A 3 27.30 2.88 0.61
C GLY A 3 26.90 2.80 2.09
N ASN A 4 25.71 3.21 2.46
CA ASN A 4 25.23 3.14 3.83
C ASN A 4 24.81 1.70 4.20
N PRO A 5 25.10 1.24 5.44
CA PRO A 5 24.48 0.02 5.95
C PRO A 5 22.98 0.22 6.15
N VAL A 6 22.22 -0.87 5.96
CA VAL A 6 20.77 -0.88 6.04
C VAL A 6 20.28 -1.88 7.08
N ILE A 7 19.36 -1.47 7.94
CA ILE A 7 18.63 -2.37 8.82
C ILE A 7 17.19 -2.45 8.33
N VAL A 8 16.79 -3.63 7.88
CA VAL A 8 15.41 -3.92 7.48
C VAL A 8 14.64 -4.33 8.72
N LYS A 9 13.70 -3.49 9.17
CA LYS A 9 12.76 -3.86 10.23
C LYS A 9 11.51 -4.44 9.60
N ALA A 10 11.35 -5.75 9.66
CA ALA A 10 10.21 -6.43 9.08
C ALA A 10 8.89 -6.12 9.81
N HIS A 11 7.79 -6.03 9.06
CA HIS A 11 6.45 -6.09 9.64
C HIS A 11 6.19 -7.49 10.21
N SER A 12 5.42 -7.61 11.31
CA SER A 12 5.15 -8.90 11.98
C SER A 12 4.57 -9.97 11.03
N ASN A 13 3.72 -9.55 10.09
CA ASN A 13 3.08 -10.45 9.12
C ASN A 13 3.92 -10.69 7.86
N ALA A 14 5.09 -10.04 7.72
CA ALA A 14 5.97 -10.13 6.55
C ALA A 14 7.42 -10.51 6.91
N VAL A 15 7.62 -11.20 8.02
CA VAL A 15 8.98 -11.58 8.49
C VAL A 15 9.63 -12.55 7.52
N LEU A 16 8.92 -13.57 7.05
CA LEU A 16 9.49 -14.60 6.18
C LEU A 16 9.97 -14.03 4.83
N PRO A 17 9.17 -13.30 4.05
CA PRO A 17 9.66 -12.69 2.82
C PRO A 17 10.82 -11.72 3.06
N ALA A 18 10.79 -10.91 4.11
CA ALA A 18 11.91 -10.02 4.47
C ALA A 18 13.19 -10.81 4.80
N ALA A 19 13.07 -11.92 5.54
CA ALA A 19 14.21 -12.78 5.89
C ALA A 19 14.82 -13.45 4.65
N ILE A 20 14.00 -13.94 3.73
CA ILE A 20 14.45 -14.51 2.46
C ILE A 20 15.18 -13.44 1.63
N THR A 21 14.60 -12.27 1.50
CA THR A 21 15.19 -11.15 0.74
C THR A 21 16.54 -10.73 1.33
N VAL A 22 16.61 -10.48 2.64
CA VAL A 22 17.87 -10.10 3.30
C VAL A 22 18.93 -11.19 3.17
N ARG A 23 18.55 -12.46 3.33
CA ARG A 23 19.47 -13.59 3.14
C ARG A 23 20.03 -13.62 1.70
N THR A 24 19.18 -13.44 0.71
CA THR A 24 19.60 -13.42 -0.69
C THR A 24 20.54 -12.26 -0.98
N ILE A 25 20.21 -11.04 -0.50
CA ILE A 25 21.09 -9.87 -0.66
C ILE A 25 22.45 -10.14 0.00
N ARG A 26 22.50 -10.68 1.21
CA ARG A 26 23.74 -10.99 1.92
C ARG A 26 24.60 -12.02 1.18
N ALA A 27 23.97 -13.03 0.56
CA ALA A 27 24.68 -14.01 -0.26
C ALA A 27 25.34 -13.34 -1.48
N VAL A 28 24.57 -12.52 -2.21
CA VAL A 28 25.08 -11.77 -3.37
C VAL A 28 26.20 -10.81 -2.98
N LEU A 29 26.09 -10.12 -1.85
CA LEU A 29 27.17 -9.25 -1.35
C LEU A 29 28.45 -10.05 -1.11
N ALA A 30 28.35 -11.18 -0.41
CA ALA A 30 29.50 -12.04 -0.13
C ALA A 30 30.15 -12.60 -1.41
N GLU A 31 29.36 -13.05 -2.38
CA GLU A 31 29.82 -13.54 -3.69
C GLU A 31 30.61 -12.47 -4.47
N ASN A 32 30.29 -11.20 -4.23
CA ASN A 32 30.97 -10.06 -4.86
C ASN A 32 32.07 -9.41 -3.99
N GLY A 33 32.49 -10.07 -2.91
CA GLY A 33 33.55 -9.57 -2.01
C GLY A 33 33.14 -8.34 -1.19
N VAL A 34 31.86 -8.09 -1.02
CA VAL A 34 31.32 -6.99 -0.21
C VAL A 34 30.84 -7.54 1.14
N ASP A 35 31.05 -6.76 2.20
CA ASP A 35 30.63 -7.18 3.55
C ASP A 35 29.12 -7.42 3.61
N PRO A 36 28.67 -8.67 3.84
CA PRO A 36 27.24 -8.98 3.92
C PRO A 36 26.53 -8.32 5.12
N ASN A 37 27.29 -7.81 6.13
CA ASN A 37 26.72 -7.09 7.26
C ASN A 37 26.22 -5.68 6.92
N LEU A 38 26.49 -5.20 5.70
CA LEU A 38 25.86 -3.98 5.21
C LEU A 38 24.33 -4.04 5.19
N VAL A 39 23.75 -5.26 5.14
CA VAL A 39 22.28 -5.43 5.22
C VAL A 39 21.96 -6.37 6.37
N SER A 40 21.19 -5.90 7.32
CA SER A 40 20.77 -6.63 8.51
C SER A 40 19.26 -6.67 8.64
N LEU A 41 18.73 -7.74 9.23
CA LEU A 41 17.30 -7.90 9.54
C LEU A 41 17.07 -7.68 11.03
N CYS A 42 16.11 -6.83 11.35
CA CYS A 42 15.56 -6.67 12.69
C CYS A 42 14.15 -7.26 12.73
N VAL A 43 13.95 -8.29 13.55
CA VAL A 43 12.64 -8.87 13.84
C VAL A 43 12.26 -8.49 15.26
N ALA A 44 11.24 -7.65 15.39
CA ALA A 44 10.74 -7.21 16.69
C ALA A 44 9.21 -7.12 16.63
N THR A 45 8.55 -7.78 17.56
CA THR A 45 7.10 -7.70 17.77
C THR A 45 6.73 -6.55 18.69
N GLN A 46 7.65 -6.14 19.56
CA GLN A 46 7.44 -5.07 20.53
C GLN A 46 7.71 -3.70 19.88
N ARG A 47 6.75 -2.80 20.01
CA ARG A 47 6.83 -1.42 19.51
C ARG A 47 8.02 -0.65 20.11
N THR A 48 8.32 -0.89 21.38
CA THR A 48 9.43 -0.24 22.10
C THR A 48 10.78 -0.52 21.45
N VAL A 49 11.02 -1.74 20.94
CA VAL A 49 12.26 -2.09 20.24
C VAL A 49 12.37 -1.32 18.92
N THR A 50 11.25 -1.20 18.17
CA THR A 50 11.23 -0.42 16.93
C THR A 50 11.47 1.06 17.20
N GLN A 51 10.89 1.59 18.28
CA GLN A 51 11.09 2.97 18.70
C GLN A 51 12.55 3.24 19.10
N ALA A 52 13.15 2.35 19.89
CA ALA A 52 14.56 2.45 20.30
C ALA A 52 15.49 2.40 19.07
N LEU A 53 15.21 1.52 18.10
CA LEU A 53 15.97 1.48 16.85
C LEU A 53 15.84 2.80 16.09
N ALA A 54 14.61 3.29 15.89
CA ALA A 54 14.34 4.49 15.10
C ALA A 54 14.96 5.75 15.70
N THR A 55 15.04 5.85 17.02
CA THR A 55 15.62 7.02 17.73
C THR A 55 17.10 6.87 18.04
N HIS A 56 17.73 5.76 17.66
CA HIS A 56 19.15 5.54 17.91
C HIS A 56 20.02 6.56 17.16
N ALA A 57 21.01 7.14 17.84
CA ALA A 57 21.82 8.24 17.30
C ALA A 57 22.58 7.91 16.00
N ALA A 58 22.88 6.63 15.75
CA ALA A 58 23.54 6.17 14.53
C ALA A 58 22.59 6.08 13.32
N VAL A 59 21.28 6.07 13.52
CA VAL A 59 20.28 6.05 12.43
C VAL A 59 20.16 7.46 11.86
N LYS A 60 20.46 7.62 10.57
CA LYS A 60 20.46 8.92 9.89
C LYS A 60 19.39 9.05 8.83
N SER A 61 18.83 7.95 8.37
CA SER A 61 17.74 7.91 7.41
C SER A 61 16.76 6.82 7.80
N ILE A 62 15.46 7.13 7.72
CA ILE A 62 14.38 6.18 7.97
C ILE A 62 13.46 6.25 6.76
N ASP A 63 13.30 5.11 6.09
CA ASP A 63 12.29 4.90 5.07
C ASP A 63 11.17 4.06 5.69
N PHE A 64 10.00 4.62 5.79
CA PHE A 64 8.86 4.01 6.50
C PHE A 64 7.62 3.99 5.64
N THR A 65 7.05 2.80 5.48
CA THR A 65 5.71 2.62 4.91
C THR A 65 4.81 2.00 5.96
N GLY A 66 3.68 2.63 6.27
CA GLY A 66 2.76 2.10 7.27
C GLY A 66 1.70 3.08 7.75
N SER A 67 1.25 2.90 9.00
CA SER A 67 0.16 3.68 9.57
C SER A 67 0.53 5.14 9.84
N ASN A 68 -0.44 6.04 9.66
CA ASN A 68 -0.30 7.47 9.95
C ASN A 68 0.16 7.71 11.40
N VAL A 69 -0.37 6.95 12.35
CA VAL A 69 -0.04 7.10 13.78
C VAL A 69 1.45 6.85 14.05
N PHE A 70 2.02 5.80 13.47
CA PHE A 70 3.44 5.52 13.71
C PHE A 70 4.36 6.38 12.83
N GLY A 71 3.93 6.72 11.62
CA GLY A 71 4.67 7.65 10.77
C GLY A 71 4.78 9.04 11.40
N GLN A 72 3.68 9.55 11.91
CA GLN A 72 3.69 10.82 12.65
C GLN A 72 4.60 10.77 13.88
N TRP A 73 4.53 9.67 14.63
CA TRP A 73 5.44 9.45 15.77
C TRP A 73 6.92 9.47 15.35
N LEU A 74 7.27 8.86 14.22
CA LEU A 74 8.65 8.89 13.69
C LEU A 74 9.09 10.32 13.35
N ILE A 75 8.25 11.09 12.68
CA ILE A 75 8.54 12.49 12.32
C ILE A 75 8.80 13.34 13.57
N GLU A 76 8.05 13.10 14.63
CA GLU A 76 8.15 13.88 15.86
C GLU A 76 9.35 13.45 16.74
N ASN A 77 9.71 12.18 16.75
CA ASN A 77 10.64 11.61 17.74
C ASN A 77 12.01 11.22 17.16
N ALA A 78 12.12 10.90 15.86
CA ALA A 78 13.40 10.51 15.25
C ALA A 78 14.16 11.72 14.66
N ARG A 79 14.30 12.79 15.44
CA ARG A 79 14.85 14.09 14.99
C ARG A 79 16.30 14.05 14.54
N GLN A 80 17.05 12.99 14.89
CA GLN A 80 18.43 12.77 14.46
C GLN A 80 18.53 12.19 13.05
N ALA A 81 17.38 11.78 12.45
CA ALA A 81 17.31 11.14 11.15
C ALA A 81 16.42 11.94 10.19
N GLN A 82 16.73 11.83 8.89
CA GLN A 82 15.78 12.19 7.84
C GLN A 82 14.72 11.09 7.72
N VAL A 83 13.46 11.44 7.93
CA VAL A 83 12.32 10.50 7.83
C VAL A 83 11.62 10.69 6.49
N TYR A 84 11.52 9.61 5.73
CA TYR A 84 10.69 9.48 4.53
C TYR A 84 9.51 8.57 4.90
N ALA A 85 8.32 9.13 4.96
CA ALA A 85 7.13 8.42 5.43
C ALA A 85 6.07 8.32 4.34
N GLU A 86 5.85 7.09 3.88
CA GLU A 86 4.74 6.71 3.00
C GLU A 86 3.57 6.23 3.87
N LEU A 87 2.53 7.04 3.93
CA LEU A 87 1.42 6.87 4.87
C LEU A 87 0.12 6.56 4.13
N ALA A 88 -0.86 6.04 4.86
CA ALA A 88 -2.20 5.83 4.33
C ALA A 88 -2.87 7.19 4.02
N GLY A 89 -3.55 7.26 2.89
CA GLY A 89 -4.34 8.41 2.47
C GLY A 89 -5.78 8.03 2.18
N VAL A 90 -6.62 9.02 1.96
CA VAL A 90 -7.95 8.87 1.35
C VAL A 90 -7.83 9.35 -0.10
N ASN A 91 -7.66 8.39 -1.03
CA ASN A 91 -7.44 8.73 -2.42
C ASN A 91 -8.76 8.99 -3.14
N ASN A 92 -8.82 10.08 -3.86
CA ASN A 92 -10.01 10.53 -4.56
C ASN A 92 -9.76 10.50 -6.08
N ILE A 93 -10.77 10.09 -6.84
CA ILE A 93 -10.86 10.32 -8.28
C ILE A 93 -12.03 11.26 -8.51
N VAL A 94 -11.80 12.32 -9.27
CA VAL A 94 -12.84 13.23 -9.74
C VAL A 94 -13.04 12.96 -11.23
N ILE A 95 -14.27 12.62 -11.63
CA ILE A 95 -14.63 12.32 -13.02
C ILE A 95 -15.64 13.37 -13.48
N ASP A 96 -15.25 14.14 -14.47
CA ASP A 96 -16.12 15.14 -15.11
C ASP A 96 -16.73 14.63 -16.41
N SER A 97 -15.91 14.00 -17.24
CA SER A 97 -16.31 13.37 -18.50
C SER A 97 -15.31 12.29 -18.92
N THR A 98 -15.65 11.49 -19.93
CA THR A 98 -14.72 10.50 -20.50
C THR A 98 -15.12 10.15 -21.94
N ASP A 99 -14.13 9.89 -22.79
CA ASP A 99 -14.27 9.36 -24.13
C ASP A 99 -14.01 7.85 -24.22
N ALA A 100 -13.89 7.16 -23.08
CA ALA A 100 -13.59 5.73 -22.98
C ALA A 100 -14.31 5.10 -21.78
N TYR A 101 -15.63 5.24 -21.70
CA TYR A 101 -16.45 4.90 -20.53
C TYR A 101 -16.25 3.47 -20.04
N LYS A 102 -16.36 2.47 -20.94
CA LYS A 102 -16.17 1.06 -20.57
C LYS A 102 -14.75 0.75 -20.05
N ALA A 103 -13.74 1.35 -20.68
CA ALA A 103 -12.35 1.16 -20.26
C ALA A 103 -12.11 1.80 -18.89
N MET A 104 -12.67 2.98 -18.66
CA MET A 104 -12.62 3.65 -17.35
C MET A 104 -13.27 2.81 -16.26
N LEU A 105 -14.48 2.28 -16.47
CA LEU A 105 -15.16 1.39 -15.51
C LEU A 105 -14.33 0.14 -15.21
N GLY A 106 -13.68 -0.45 -16.23
CA GLY A 106 -12.79 -1.59 -16.06
C GLY A 106 -11.56 -1.26 -15.19
N ASN A 107 -10.94 -0.10 -15.41
CA ASN A 107 -9.84 0.39 -14.61
C ASN A 107 -10.25 0.69 -13.17
N LEU A 108 -11.41 1.30 -12.95
CA LEU A 108 -11.96 1.54 -11.63
C LEU A 108 -12.21 0.23 -10.89
N ALA A 109 -12.86 -0.75 -11.55
CA ALA A 109 -13.10 -2.06 -10.96
C ALA A 109 -11.81 -2.77 -10.55
N PHE A 110 -10.77 -2.72 -11.39
CA PHE A 110 -9.44 -3.24 -11.04
C PHE A 110 -8.83 -2.51 -9.85
N THR A 111 -8.79 -1.18 -9.88
CA THR A 111 -8.16 -0.35 -8.83
C THR A 111 -8.84 -0.54 -7.48
N LEU A 112 -10.17 -0.61 -7.46
CA LEU A 112 -10.95 -0.82 -6.23
C LEU A 112 -10.76 -2.22 -5.64
N SER A 113 -10.45 -3.23 -6.48
CA SER A 113 -10.37 -4.62 -6.06
C SER A 113 -8.95 -5.09 -5.74
N LEU A 114 -7.91 -4.44 -6.32
CA LEU A 114 -6.53 -4.90 -6.22
C LEU A 114 -6.06 -4.99 -4.77
N PHE A 115 -5.49 -6.15 -4.39
CA PHE A 115 -5.08 -6.49 -3.02
C PHE A 115 -6.19 -6.27 -1.99
N SER A 116 -7.42 -6.59 -2.35
CA SER A 116 -8.61 -6.37 -1.50
C SER A 116 -8.78 -4.90 -1.09
N GLY A 117 -8.41 -3.96 -1.97
CA GLY A 117 -8.48 -2.52 -1.69
C GLY A 117 -7.48 -1.99 -0.66
N GLN A 118 -6.41 -2.74 -0.36
CA GLN A 118 -5.48 -2.40 0.74
C GLN A 118 -4.24 -1.62 0.31
N MET A 119 -4.10 -1.24 -0.95
CA MET A 119 -2.97 -0.40 -1.37
C MET A 119 -3.12 1.04 -0.87
N CYS A 120 -2.01 1.67 -0.52
CA CYS A 120 -1.97 3.10 -0.16
C CYS A 120 -2.49 4.01 -1.28
N THR A 121 -2.46 3.56 -2.53
CA THR A 121 -2.96 4.25 -3.73
C THR A 121 -4.36 3.81 -4.17
N THR A 122 -5.01 2.88 -3.46
CA THR A 122 -6.38 2.46 -3.78
C THR A 122 -7.33 3.64 -3.69
N THR A 123 -8.13 3.82 -4.73
CA THR A 123 -9.22 4.80 -4.75
C THR A 123 -10.26 4.43 -3.70
N GLN A 124 -10.61 5.38 -2.85
CA GLN A 124 -11.61 5.19 -1.77
C GLN A 124 -12.85 6.04 -2.00
N VAL A 125 -12.70 7.13 -2.75
CA VAL A 125 -13.80 8.03 -3.08
C VAL A 125 -13.77 8.32 -4.57
N VAL A 126 -14.91 8.10 -5.23
CA VAL A 126 -15.12 8.52 -6.63
C VAL A 126 -16.16 9.63 -6.60
N VAL A 127 -15.75 10.80 -7.06
CA VAL A 127 -16.59 11.99 -7.12
C VAL A 127 -17.02 12.23 -8.56
N VAL A 128 -18.32 12.32 -8.78
CA VAL A 128 -18.92 12.68 -10.08
C VAL A 128 -19.92 13.80 -9.88
N PRO A 129 -20.18 14.66 -10.89
CA PRO A 129 -21.19 15.69 -10.81
C PRO A 129 -22.59 15.12 -10.51
N ALA A 130 -23.36 15.83 -9.69
CA ALA A 130 -24.74 15.42 -9.37
C ALA A 130 -25.65 15.31 -10.63
N GLY A 131 -25.34 16.09 -11.66
CA GLY A 131 -26.03 16.02 -12.94
C GLY A 131 -25.63 14.84 -13.83
N GLY A 132 -24.61 14.10 -13.45
CA GLY A 132 -24.04 13.02 -14.27
C GLY A 132 -22.82 13.47 -15.08
N ILE A 133 -22.35 12.60 -15.97
CA ILE A 133 -21.16 12.81 -16.81
C ILE A 133 -21.46 12.56 -18.29
N ASP A 134 -20.75 13.26 -19.16
CA ASP A 134 -20.76 13.01 -20.58
C ASP A 134 -19.73 11.94 -20.95
N THR A 135 -20.16 10.98 -21.80
CA THR A 135 -19.32 9.85 -22.20
C THR A 135 -19.41 9.61 -23.71
N ASP A 136 -18.52 8.76 -24.24
CA ASP A 136 -18.59 8.23 -25.61
C ASP A 136 -19.87 7.41 -25.90
N GLU A 137 -20.59 6.98 -24.83
CA GLU A 137 -21.87 6.26 -24.92
C GLU A 137 -23.09 7.18 -24.67
N GLY A 138 -22.89 8.48 -24.61
CA GLY A 138 -23.89 9.49 -24.26
C GLY A 138 -23.82 9.92 -22.79
N HIS A 139 -24.78 10.76 -22.40
CA HIS A 139 -24.85 11.23 -21.02
C HIS A 139 -25.26 10.10 -20.08
N LYS A 140 -24.54 9.99 -18.94
CA LYS A 140 -24.84 9.06 -17.86
C LYS A 140 -25.21 9.84 -16.60
N THR A 141 -26.38 9.59 -16.06
CA THR A 141 -26.78 10.16 -14.77
C THR A 141 -25.91 9.59 -13.64
N TYR A 142 -25.93 10.24 -12.49
CA TYR A 142 -25.23 9.75 -11.30
C TYR A 142 -25.61 8.30 -10.94
N ASP A 143 -26.91 7.99 -10.95
CA ASP A 143 -27.40 6.65 -10.58
C ASP A 143 -27.00 5.59 -11.63
N GLU A 144 -27.02 5.94 -12.92
CA GLU A 144 -26.55 5.05 -13.99
C GLU A 144 -25.05 4.78 -13.85
N PHE A 145 -24.25 5.80 -13.58
CA PHE A 145 -22.81 5.62 -13.34
C PHE A 145 -22.54 4.69 -12.14
N CYS A 146 -23.23 4.91 -11.02
CA CYS A 146 -23.09 4.06 -9.83
C CYS A 146 -23.47 2.60 -10.12
N ALA A 147 -24.58 2.38 -10.82
CA ALA A 147 -25.02 1.04 -11.20
C ALA A 147 -24.05 0.35 -12.18
N ASP A 148 -23.52 1.11 -13.14
CA ASP A 148 -22.57 0.58 -14.12
C ASP A 148 -21.21 0.27 -13.48
N LEU A 149 -20.75 1.07 -12.52
CA LEU A 149 -19.54 0.80 -11.74
C LEU A 149 -19.72 -0.47 -10.88
N ALA A 150 -20.83 -0.61 -10.17
CA ALA A 150 -21.14 -1.81 -9.40
C ALA A 150 -21.10 -3.07 -10.27
N LYS A 151 -21.78 -3.04 -11.44
CA LYS A 151 -21.75 -4.15 -12.41
C LYS A 151 -20.35 -4.42 -12.97
N ALA A 152 -19.52 -3.39 -13.12
CA ALA A 152 -18.14 -3.57 -13.59
C ALA A 152 -17.30 -4.32 -12.55
N VAL A 153 -17.44 -3.98 -11.26
CA VAL A 153 -16.78 -4.69 -10.15
C VAL A 153 -17.29 -6.14 -10.07
N GLU A 154 -18.60 -6.37 -10.10
CA GLU A 154 -19.18 -7.71 -10.08
C GLU A 154 -18.64 -8.57 -11.25
N ARG A 155 -18.65 -8.02 -12.46
CA ARG A 155 -18.13 -8.70 -13.66
C ARG A 155 -16.63 -8.99 -13.54
N PHE A 156 -15.85 -8.06 -13.01
CA PHE A 156 -14.42 -8.23 -12.83
C PHE A 156 -14.13 -9.38 -11.85
N LEU A 157 -14.86 -9.44 -10.74
CA LEU A 157 -14.68 -10.46 -9.69
C LEU A 157 -15.45 -11.77 -9.96
N SER A 158 -16.28 -11.83 -11.00
CA SER A 158 -17.05 -13.06 -11.34
C SER A 158 -16.18 -14.22 -11.80
N LYS A 159 -14.95 -13.96 -12.24
CA LYS A 159 -13.98 -14.97 -12.65
C LYS A 159 -13.17 -15.42 -11.43
N PRO A 160 -13.30 -16.69 -11.00
CA PRO A 160 -12.65 -17.16 -9.77
C PRO A 160 -11.13 -16.94 -9.75
N GLU A 161 -10.45 -17.15 -10.88
CA GLU A 161 -9.01 -16.93 -11.00
C GLU A 161 -8.62 -15.46 -10.81
N VAL A 162 -9.43 -14.52 -11.30
CA VAL A 162 -9.21 -13.08 -11.12
C VAL A 162 -9.49 -12.70 -9.67
N ALA A 163 -10.62 -13.13 -9.11
CA ALA A 163 -10.97 -12.88 -7.72
C ALA A 163 -9.89 -13.39 -6.75
N HIS A 164 -9.41 -14.61 -6.93
CA HIS A 164 -8.33 -15.16 -6.12
C HIS A 164 -7.02 -14.35 -6.23
N ALA A 165 -6.70 -13.86 -7.42
CA ALA A 165 -5.48 -13.09 -7.64
C ALA A 165 -5.56 -11.70 -6.98
N VAL A 166 -6.69 -11.01 -7.08
CA VAL A 166 -6.82 -9.63 -6.59
C VAL A 166 -7.30 -9.53 -5.13
N LEU A 167 -8.06 -10.51 -4.63
CA LEU A 167 -8.58 -10.54 -3.26
C LEU A 167 -7.77 -11.44 -2.33
N GLY A 168 -6.57 -11.87 -2.73
CA GLY A 168 -5.73 -12.79 -1.95
C GLY A 168 -5.06 -12.18 -0.72
N ALA A 169 -5.21 -10.88 -0.47
CA ALA A 169 -4.62 -10.23 0.70
C ALA A 169 -5.41 -10.57 1.97
N ILE A 170 -4.72 -11.13 2.96
CA ILE A 170 -5.31 -11.49 4.25
C ILE A 170 -5.37 -10.25 5.14
N GLN A 171 -6.54 -9.99 5.70
CA GLN A 171 -6.74 -8.92 6.67
C GLN A 171 -6.18 -9.31 8.05
N SER A 172 -5.66 -8.33 8.79
CA SER A 172 -5.34 -8.51 10.19
C SER A 172 -6.60 -8.46 11.05
N ASP A 173 -6.59 -9.14 12.20
CA ASP A 173 -7.72 -9.11 13.15
C ASP A 173 -8.10 -7.68 13.52
N ALA A 174 -7.12 -6.82 13.77
CA ALA A 174 -7.35 -5.39 14.05
C ALA A 174 -7.97 -4.61 12.88
N THR A 175 -7.88 -5.09 11.65
CA THR A 175 -8.58 -4.50 10.50
C THR A 175 -10.01 -5.00 10.44
N ILE A 176 -10.23 -6.28 10.67
CA ILE A 176 -11.56 -6.90 10.73
C ILE A 176 -12.40 -6.24 11.83
N GLU A 177 -11.85 -6.13 13.04
CA GLU A 177 -12.51 -5.46 14.17
C GLU A 177 -12.94 -4.01 13.88
N ARG A 178 -12.24 -3.31 12.97
CA ARG A 178 -12.61 -1.94 12.56
C ARG A 178 -13.68 -1.89 11.47
N ILE A 179 -13.85 -2.98 10.72
CA ILE A 179 -14.87 -3.07 9.66
C ILE A 179 -16.23 -3.46 10.25
N ASP A 180 -16.22 -4.23 11.33
CA ASP A 180 -17.42 -4.74 12.01
C ASP A 180 -18.11 -3.71 12.93
N ILE A 181 -17.71 -2.44 12.91
CA ILE A 181 -18.34 -1.32 13.61
C ILE A 181 -19.32 -0.63 12.66
#